data_b44da1d7dece9357a204102c10777ab0
#
_entry.id   b44da1d7dece9357a204102c10777ab0
#
_cell.length_a   1.000
_cell.length_b   1.000
_cell.length_c   1.000
_cell.angle_alpha   90.00
_cell.angle_beta   90.00
_cell.angle_gamma   90.00
#
_symmetry.space_group_name_H-M   'P 1'
#
loop_
_entity.id
_entity.type
_entity.pdbx_description
1 polymer ?
#
loop_
_entity_poly.entity_id
_entity_poly.type
_entity_poly.pdbx_seq_one_letter_code
_entity_poly.pdbx_strand_id
1 'polypeptide(L)'
;YASDFSITQPQTIMSITKMFVNLFIGELVEKKVINLNKKISYYLPDIGSGYASAIVQDVLDMNIENSYSEDYTDPYTSSYLHEPINGWRLPKNLNDIKSQEDFLNQIKCNEGKDLSNTSDNSHYKSANTDVIGLLIEKVSKRPLRNWLVEAVEAAGLEDALYMGTDRFGMPWISGGGC
;
A
#
# COMPACT_ATOMS: atom_id res chain seq x y z
N TYR A 1 -13.43 -23.39 11.47
CA TYR A 1 -12.91 -22.70 12.66
C TYR A 1 -11.70 -23.46 13.17
N ALA A 2 -10.57 -22.76 13.46
CA ALA A 2 -9.48 -23.36 14.21
C ALA A 2 -9.93 -23.54 15.67
N SER A 3 -9.65 -24.70 16.25
CA SER A 3 -10.14 -25.09 17.57
C SER A 3 -9.75 -24.13 18.71
N ASP A 4 -8.74 -23.29 18.48
CA ASP A 4 -8.13 -22.42 19.49
C ASP A 4 -8.55 -20.94 19.37
N PHE A 5 -9.46 -20.60 18.45
CA PHE A 5 -9.93 -19.23 18.25
C PHE A 5 -11.41 -19.10 18.55
N SER A 6 -11.77 -18.07 19.34
CA SER A 6 -13.18 -17.72 19.52
C SER A 6 -13.71 -16.97 18.28
N ILE A 7 -15.03 -16.99 18.10
CA ILE A 7 -15.69 -16.27 16.99
C ILE A 7 -15.56 -14.76 17.11
N THR A 8 -15.26 -14.24 18.31
CA THR A 8 -15.10 -12.81 18.60
C THR A 8 -13.63 -12.35 18.62
N GLN A 9 -12.69 -13.26 18.38
CA GLN A 9 -11.27 -12.91 18.40
C GLN A 9 -10.85 -12.35 17.03
N PRO A 10 -10.31 -11.11 16.98
CA PRO A 10 -9.79 -10.55 15.74
C PRO A 10 -8.70 -11.43 15.14
N GLN A 11 -8.75 -11.61 13.82
CA GLN A 11 -7.77 -12.36 13.06
C GLN A 11 -7.02 -11.42 12.13
N THR A 12 -5.71 -11.54 12.07
CA THR A 12 -4.89 -10.79 11.11
C THR A 12 -5.25 -11.23 9.69
N ILE A 13 -5.66 -10.31 8.86
CA ILE A 13 -6.00 -10.58 7.46
C ILE A 13 -4.86 -10.26 6.50
N MET A 14 -3.79 -9.62 7.01
CA MET A 14 -2.56 -9.35 6.27
C MET A 14 -2.86 -8.76 4.88
N SER A 15 -2.28 -9.33 3.83
CA SER A 15 -2.40 -8.87 2.44
C SER A 15 -3.81 -8.95 1.85
N ILE A 16 -4.79 -9.55 2.53
CA ILE A 16 -6.19 -9.46 2.09
C ILE A 16 -6.64 -8.00 2.06
N THR A 17 -6.07 -7.13 2.90
CA THR A 17 -6.37 -5.69 2.89
C THR A 17 -6.12 -5.01 1.55
N LYS A 18 -5.23 -5.55 0.71
CA LYS A 18 -4.95 -5.02 -0.63
C LYS A 18 -6.20 -4.98 -1.54
N MET A 19 -7.19 -5.84 -1.27
CA MET A 19 -8.44 -5.84 -2.03
C MET A 19 -9.19 -4.51 -1.95
N PHE A 20 -9.10 -3.78 -0.83
CA PHE A 20 -9.75 -2.48 -0.67
C PHE A 20 -9.23 -1.46 -1.69
N VAL A 21 -7.94 -1.49 -2.00
CA VAL A 21 -7.35 -0.59 -2.98
C VAL A 21 -7.96 -0.81 -4.36
N ASN A 22 -8.18 -2.06 -4.78
CA ASN A 22 -8.82 -2.35 -6.07
C ASN A 22 -10.26 -1.83 -6.12
N LEU A 23 -11.00 -1.95 -5.01
CA LEU A 23 -12.35 -1.40 -4.91
C LEU A 23 -12.35 0.12 -5.07
N PHE A 24 -11.51 0.82 -4.34
CA PHE A 24 -11.48 2.28 -4.32
C PHE A 24 -10.93 2.87 -5.62
N ILE A 25 -9.89 2.26 -6.20
CA ILE A 25 -9.36 2.70 -7.49
C ILE A 25 -10.38 2.48 -8.60
N GLY A 26 -11.12 1.36 -8.55
CA GLY A 26 -12.19 1.06 -9.50
C GLY A 26 -13.26 2.15 -9.53
N GLU A 27 -13.70 2.61 -8.37
CA GLU A 27 -14.66 3.71 -8.25
C GLU A 27 -14.12 5.02 -8.86
N LEU A 28 -12.86 5.35 -8.60
CA LEU A 28 -12.23 6.56 -9.13
C LEU A 28 -11.99 6.48 -10.64
N VAL A 29 -11.75 5.30 -11.18
CA VAL A 29 -11.66 5.05 -12.63
C VAL A 29 -13.03 5.20 -13.29
N GLU A 30 -14.08 4.61 -12.72
CA GLU A 30 -15.45 4.75 -13.21
C GLU A 30 -15.88 6.22 -13.25
N LYS A 31 -15.55 6.98 -12.22
CA LYS A 31 -15.78 8.43 -12.14
C LYS A 31 -14.87 9.26 -13.05
N LYS A 32 -13.98 8.64 -13.81
CA LYS A 32 -12.98 9.28 -14.70
C LYS A 32 -12.03 10.25 -13.98
N VAL A 33 -11.84 10.07 -12.69
CA VAL A 33 -10.88 10.84 -11.88
C VAL A 33 -9.47 10.29 -12.05
N ILE A 34 -9.35 8.97 -12.19
CA ILE A 34 -8.08 8.28 -12.43
C ILE A 34 -8.12 7.60 -13.81
N ASN A 35 -7.00 7.70 -14.52
CA ASN A 35 -6.73 6.97 -15.75
C ASN A 35 -5.56 6.02 -15.52
N LEU A 36 -5.80 4.72 -15.63
CA LEU A 36 -4.82 3.67 -15.37
C LEU A 36 -3.58 3.74 -16.25
N ASN A 37 -3.67 4.36 -17.44
CA ASN A 37 -2.55 4.56 -18.37
C ASN A 37 -1.71 5.83 -18.08
N LYS A 38 -2.05 6.58 -17.05
CA LYS A 38 -1.24 7.73 -16.63
C LYS A 38 -0.13 7.29 -15.68
N LYS A 39 0.99 8.03 -15.75
CA LYS A 39 2.11 7.83 -14.82
C LYS A 39 1.73 8.18 -13.40
N ILE A 40 2.31 7.48 -12.44
CA ILE A 40 2.13 7.79 -11.01
C ILE A 40 2.53 9.24 -10.72
N SER A 41 3.64 9.74 -11.32
CA SER A 41 4.08 11.13 -11.14
C SER A 41 3.07 12.19 -11.64
N TYR A 42 2.10 11.81 -12.49
CA TYR A 42 1.03 12.72 -12.88
C TYR A 42 0.10 13.05 -11.70
N TYR A 43 -0.10 12.08 -10.81
CA TYR A 43 -0.98 12.21 -9.63
C TYR A 43 -0.19 12.52 -8.34
N LEU A 44 1.05 12.02 -8.25
CA LEU A 44 1.96 12.18 -7.13
C LEU A 44 3.29 12.77 -7.66
N PRO A 45 3.38 14.10 -7.83
CA PRO A 45 4.56 14.73 -8.46
C PRO A 45 5.88 14.49 -7.72
N ASP A 46 5.81 14.34 -6.38
CA ASP A 46 6.96 14.19 -5.50
C ASP A 46 7.37 12.73 -5.26
N ILE A 47 6.67 11.77 -5.89
CA ILE A 47 6.96 10.34 -5.71
C ILE A 47 8.37 9.98 -6.15
N GLY A 48 9.02 9.09 -5.40
CA GLY A 48 10.37 8.62 -5.72
C GLY A 48 10.52 8.01 -7.11
N SER A 49 11.75 8.02 -7.63
CA SER A 49 12.06 7.51 -8.98
C SER A 49 11.63 6.05 -9.20
N GLY A 50 11.46 5.28 -8.10
CA GLY A 50 10.98 3.90 -8.15
C GLY A 50 9.53 3.73 -8.60
N TYR A 51 8.78 4.83 -8.71
CA TYR A 51 7.39 4.82 -9.19
C TYR A 51 7.08 5.91 -10.21
N ALA A 52 7.90 6.95 -10.31
CA ALA A 52 7.56 8.16 -11.04
C ALA A 52 7.17 7.95 -12.51
N SER A 53 7.86 7.06 -13.22
CA SER A 53 7.59 6.78 -14.64
C SER A 53 6.63 5.61 -14.88
N ALA A 54 6.30 4.83 -13.83
CA ALA A 54 5.36 3.72 -13.90
C ALA A 54 3.94 4.23 -14.17
N ILE A 55 3.15 3.50 -14.94
CA ILE A 55 1.71 3.76 -15.07
C ILE A 55 0.94 3.11 -13.90
N VAL A 56 -0.22 3.65 -13.60
CA VAL A 56 -1.06 3.16 -12.49
C VAL A 56 -1.38 1.68 -12.64
N GLN A 57 -1.66 1.22 -13.87
CA GLN A 57 -1.95 -0.19 -14.16
C GLN A 57 -0.79 -1.10 -13.76
N ASP A 58 0.45 -0.78 -14.14
CA ASP A 58 1.61 -1.61 -13.83
C ASP A 58 1.84 -1.74 -12.31
N VAL A 59 1.54 -0.68 -11.55
CA VAL A 59 1.63 -0.72 -10.09
C VAL A 59 0.57 -1.64 -9.48
N LEU A 60 -0.68 -1.58 -9.99
CA LEU A 60 -1.77 -2.47 -9.57
C LEU A 60 -1.48 -3.94 -9.90
N ASP A 61 -0.88 -4.19 -11.06
CA ASP A 61 -0.56 -5.55 -11.54
C ASP A 61 0.69 -6.14 -10.88
N MET A 62 1.30 -5.43 -9.91
CA MET A 62 2.58 -5.82 -9.30
C MET A 62 3.71 -5.98 -10.34
N ASN A 63 3.67 -5.18 -11.40
CA ASN A 63 4.58 -5.27 -12.54
C ASN A 63 5.62 -4.15 -12.53
N ILE A 64 6.21 -3.88 -11.36
CA ILE A 64 7.20 -2.81 -11.16
C ILE A 64 8.52 -3.39 -10.66
N GLU A 65 9.61 -3.06 -11.35
CA GLU A 65 10.96 -3.41 -10.91
C GLU A 65 11.69 -2.18 -10.35
N ASN A 66 11.69 -2.05 -9.03
CA ASN A 66 12.36 -0.98 -8.30
C ASN A 66 13.17 -1.53 -7.11
N SER A 67 13.81 -0.67 -6.36
CA SER A 67 14.68 -1.03 -5.24
C SER A 67 13.95 -1.60 -4.01
N TYR A 68 12.61 -1.61 -3.99
CA TYR A 68 11.87 -2.24 -2.91
C TYR A 68 11.96 -3.77 -3.01
N SER A 69 12.38 -4.40 -1.92
CA SER A 69 12.46 -5.85 -1.79
C SER A 69 11.54 -6.34 -0.68
N GLU A 70 10.87 -7.46 -0.91
CA GLU A 70 10.03 -8.16 0.06
C GLU A 70 10.52 -9.60 0.29
N ASP A 71 11.85 -9.76 0.34
CA ASP A 71 12.47 -11.03 0.72
C ASP A 71 12.40 -11.19 2.25
N TYR A 72 11.47 -12.00 2.71
CA TYR A 72 11.27 -12.26 4.15
C TYR A 72 12.36 -13.10 4.79
N THR A 73 13.33 -13.59 4.03
CA THR A 73 14.50 -14.32 4.56
C THR A 73 15.66 -13.38 4.90
N ASP A 74 15.66 -12.16 4.37
CA ASP A 74 16.67 -11.15 4.62
C ASP A 74 16.13 -10.03 5.56
N PRO A 75 16.63 -9.91 6.81
CA PRO A 75 16.16 -8.91 7.77
C PRO A 75 16.53 -7.46 7.43
N TYR A 76 17.26 -7.24 6.35
CA TYR A 76 17.68 -5.92 5.88
C TYR A 76 16.91 -5.43 4.65
N THR A 77 15.89 -6.17 4.21
CA THR A 77 15.06 -5.76 3.08
C THR A 77 14.22 -4.52 3.35
N SER A 78 13.73 -3.91 2.28
CA SER A 78 12.88 -2.72 2.37
C SER A 78 11.58 -2.98 3.13
N SER A 79 11.03 -4.19 3.06
CA SER A 79 9.82 -4.57 3.79
C SER A 79 10.02 -4.49 5.30
N TYR A 80 11.16 -4.95 5.82
CA TYR A 80 11.49 -4.83 7.24
C TYR A 80 11.72 -3.38 7.70
N LEU A 81 12.16 -2.49 6.81
CA LEU A 81 12.26 -1.06 7.08
C LEU A 81 10.90 -0.36 7.04
N HIS A 82 9.95 -0.92 6.29
CA HIS A 82 8.59 -0.41 6.17
C HIS A 82 7.71 -0.74 7.39
N GLU A 83 7.92 -1.90 8.00
CA GLU A 83 7.14 -2.37 9.15
C GLU A 83 7.13 -1.41 10.37
N PRO A 84 8.25 -0.82 10.81
CA PRO A 84 8.24 0.12 11.92
C PRO A 84 7.47 1.42 11.64
N ILE A 85 7.41 1.85 10.38
CA ILE A 85 6.69 3.04 9.96
C ILE A 85 5.19 2.86 10.16
N ASN A 86 4.72 1.66 9.92
CA ASN A 86 3.31 1.27 10.03
C ASN A 86 2.91 0.70 11.40
N GLY A 87 3.82 0.78 12.39
CA GLY A 87 3.56 0.31 13.74
C GLY A 87 3.55 -1.21 13.92
N TRP A 88 3.93 -1.97 12.88
CA TRP A 88 3.96 -3.44 12.93
C TRP A 88 5.17 -3.97 13.71
N ARG A 89 6.25 -3.23 13.70
CA ARG A 89 7.48 -3.53 14.43
C ARG A 89 7.94 -2.31 15.21
N LEU A 90 8.53 -2.51 16.38
CA LEU A 90 9.11 -1.41 17.15
C LEU A 90 10.32 -0.82 16.40
N PRO A 91 10.37 0.50 16.22
CA PRO A 91 11.53 1.15 15.61
C PRO A 91 12.73 1.09 16.58
N LYS A 92 13.93 1.00 16.02
CA LYS A 92 15.16 1.06 16.82
C LYS A 92 15.33 2.42 17.50
N ASN A 93 14.91 3.48 16.85
CA ASN A 93 14.92 4.84 17.38
C ASN A 93 13.62 5.54 16.98
N LEU A 94 12.90 6.10 17.97
CA LEU A 94 11.62 6.79 17.72
C LEU A 94 11.78 8.05 16.85
N ASN A 95 12.97 8.66 16.83
CA ASN A 95 13.25 9.82 15.99
C ASN A 95 13.42 9.48 14.50
N ASP A 96 13.62 8.20 14.17
CA ASP A 96 13.79 7.75 12.79
C ASP A 96 12.46 7.39 12.12
N ILE A 97 11.34 7.53 12.84
CA ILE A 97 10.02 7.23 12.29
C ILE A 97 9.63 8.29 11.28
N LYS A 98 9.58 7.89 10.02
CA LYS A 98 9.08 8.69 8.89
C LYS A 98 7.59 8.44 8.68
N SER A 99 6.96 9.26 7.85
CA SER A 99 5.65 8.93 7.32
C SER A 99 5.74 7.81 6.28
N GLN A 100 4.62 7.17 6.00
CA GLN A 100 4.51 6.23 4.90
C GLN A 100 4.86 6.90 3.56
N GLU A 101 4.37 8.13 3.35
CA GLU A 101 4.68 8.95 2.17
C GLU A 101 6.20 9.20 2.03
N ASP A 102 6.89 9.61 3.13
CA ASP A 102 8.35 9.80 3.09
C ASP A 102 9.12 8.53 2.74
N PHE A 103 8.65 7.38 3.21
CA PHE A 103 9.26 6.10 2.89
C PHE A 103 9.07 5.76 1.42
N LEU A 104 7.85 5.87 0.90
CA LEU A 104 7.53 5.57 -0.49
C LEU A 104 8.31 6.49 -1.46
N ASN A 105 8.50 7.75 -1.10
CA ASN A 105 9.28 8.72 -1.87
C ASN A 105 10.79 8.39 -1.92
N GLN A 106 11.31 7.54 -1.05
CA GLN A 106 12.72 7.13 -1.06
C GLN A 106 12.98 5.87 -1.91
N ILE A 107 11.95 5.18 -2.35
CA ILE A 107 12.10 4.02 -3.24
C ILE A 107 12.62 4.49 -4.59
N LYS A 108 13.71 3.86 -5.06
CA LYS A 108 14.42 4.26 -6.30
C LYS A 108 14.19 3.24 -7.40
N CYS A 109 14.37 3.68 -8.64
CA CYS A 109 14.52 2.75 -9.76
C CYS A 109 15.83 1.97 -9.63
N ASN A 110 15.86 0.76 -10.16
CA ASN A 110 17.09 0.01 -10.29
C ASN A 110 17.89 0.61 -11.47
N GLU A 111 19.21 0.77 -11.29
CA GLU A 111 20.06 1.35 -12.32
C GLU A 111 20.01 0.53 -13.61
N GLY A 112 19.80 1.22 -14.72
CA GLY A 112 19.78 0.62 -16.06
C GLY A 112 18.56 -0.24 -16.38
N LYS A 113 17.52 -0.22 -15.54
CA LYS A 113 16.28 -0.98 -15.78
C LYS A 113 15.08 -0.05 -15.95
N ASP A 114 14.18 -0.43 -16.84
CA ASP A 114 12.85 0.17 -16.91
C ASP A 114 12.04 -0.22 -15.68
N LEU A 115 11.17 0.67 -15.21
CA LEU A 115 10.31 0.37 -14.06
C LEU A 115 9.26 -0.69 -14.35
N SER A 116 8.69 -0.65 -15.56
CA SER A 116 7.73 -1.65 -15.99
C SER A 116 8.43 -2.96 -16.27
N ASN A 117 8.04 -3.99 -15.56
CA ASN A 117 8.53 -5.33 -15.85
C ASN A 117 7.81 -5.87 -17.09
N THR A 118 8.54 -6.06 -18.16
CA THR A 118 8.00 -6.66 -19.39
C THR A 118 7.99 -8.19 -19.38
N SER A 119 8.38 -8.82 -18.27
CA SER A 119 8.30 -10.28 -18.12
C SER A 119 6.86 -10.71 -17.79
N ASP A 120 6.54 -11.97 -18.08
CA ASP A 120 5.24 -12.58 -17.74
C ASP A 120 5.07 -12.84 -16.21
N ASN A 121 6.05 -12.45 -15.39
CA ASN A 121 6.06 -12.67 -13.96
C ASN A 121 5.78 -11.36 -13.21
N SER A 122 4.85 -11.41 -12.27
CA SER A 122 4.63 -10.31 -11.33
C SER A 122 5.73 -10.28 -10.26
N HIS A 123 6.11 -9.08 -9.82
CA HIS A 123 7.00 -8.85 -8.67
C HIS A 123 6.16 -8.35 -7.50
N TYR A 124 5.79 -9.25 -6.62
CA TYR A 124 4.98 -8.90 -5.45
C TYR A 124 5.69 -7.89 -4.55
N LYS A 125 5.04 -6.75 -4.32
CA LYS A 125 5.55 -5.66 -3.48
C LYS A 125 4.40 -4.99 -2.73
N SER A 126 4.42 -5.06 -1.40
CA SER A 126 3.42 -4.39 -0.57
C SER A 126 3.42 -2.87 -0.78
N ALA A 127 4.59 -2.26 -0.98
CA ALA A 127 4.70 -0.84 -1.27
C ALA A 127 3.91 -0.38 -2.52
N ASN A 128 3.69 -1.25 -3.52
CA ASN A 128 2.84 -0.91 -4.67
C ASN A 128 1.42 -0.55 -4.23
N THR A 129 0.85 -1.35 -3.34
CA THR A 129 -0.49 -1.09 -2.80
C THR A 129 -0.54 0.21 -1.98
N ASP A 130 0.48 0.47 -1.18
CA ASP A 130 0.55 1.68 -0.37
C ASP A 130 0.71 2.95 -1.23
N VAL A 131 1.46 2.88 -2.35
CA VAL A 131 1.52 3.96 -3.35
C VAL A 131 0.14 4.25 -3.96
N ILE A 132 -0.62 3.21 -4.30
CA ILE A 132 -1.98 3.40 -4.80
C ILE A 132 -2.90 3.95 -3.70
N GLY A 133 -2.76 3.51 -2.47
CA GLY A 133 -3.47 4.09 -1.32
C GLY A 133 -3.20 5.59 -1.16
N LEU A 134 -1.93 5.99 -1.23
CA LEU A 134 -1.53 7.40 -1.21
C LEU A 134 -2.12 8.18 -2.40
N LEU A 135 -2.10 7.59 -3.60
CA LEU A 135 -2.69 8.19 -4.80
C LEU A 135 -4.19 8.43 -4.63
N ILE A 136 -4.94 7.44 -4.13
CA ILE A 136 -6.37 7.56 -3.85
C ILE A 136 -6.64 8.74 -2.91
N GLU A 137 -5.90 8.83 -1.80
CA GLU A 137 -6.06 9.89 -0.82
C GLU A 137 -5.78 11.28 -1.45
N LYS A 138 -4.67 11.44 -2.16
CA LYS A 138 -4.26 12.71 -2.77
C LYS A 138 -5.25 13.17 -3.86
N VAL A 139 -5.69 12.27 -4.73
CA VAL A 139 -6.57 12.59 -5.85
C VAL A 139 -7.99 12.87 -5.38
N SER A 140 -8.50 12.08 -4.44
CA SER A 140 -9.85 12.26 -3.90
C SER A 140 -9.95 13.41 -2.90
N LYS A 141 -8.81 13.89 -2.38
CA LYS A 141 -8.72 14.88 -1.28
C LYS A 141 -9.48 14.39 -0.04
N ARG A 142 -9.51 13.10 0.16
CA ARG A 142 -10.26 12.44 1.21
C ARG A 142 -9.35 11.41 1.88
N PRO A 143 -9.23 11.42 3.23
CA PRO A 143 -8.43 10.44 3.94
C PRO A 143 -8.80 8.99 3.58
N LEU A 144 -7.83 8.15 3.33
CA LEU A 144 -8.03 6.74 2.97
C LEU A 144 -8.85 5.99 4.04
N ARG A 145 -8.69 6.38 5.30
CA ARG A 145 -9.50 5.87 6.41
C ARG A 145 -11.01 6.01 6.15
N ASN A 146 -11.45 7.13 5.57
CA ASN A 146 -12.88 7.35 5.32
C ASN A 146 -13.43 6.42 4.23
N TRP A 147 -12.60 6.07 3.24
CA TRP A 147 -12.93 5.06 2.24
C TRP A 147 -13.10 3.68 2.87
N LEU A 148 -12.22 3.32 3.80
CA LEU A 148 -12.30 2.05 4.53
C LEU A 148 -13.58 1.98 5.39
N VAL A 149 -13.90 3.04 6.13
CA VAL A 149 -15.12 3.09 6.96
C VAL A 149 -16.37 2.88 6.10
N GLU A 150 -16.50 3.60 4.98
CA GLU A 150 -17.65 3.43 4.09
C GLU A 150 -17.74 2.02 3.49
N ALA A 151 -16.60 1.42 3.10
CA ALA A 151 -16.59 0.08 2.57
C ALA A 151 -17.06 -0.95 3.62
N VAL A 152 -16.60 -0.81 4.86
CA VAL A 152 -16.98 -1.68 5.98
C VAL A 152 -18.47 -1.52 6.32
N GLU A 153 -18.96 -0.28 6.39
CA GLU A 153 -20.37 0.02 6.61
C GLU A 153 -21.26 -0.53 5.49
N ALA A 154 -20.86 -0.31 4.24
CA ALA A 154 -21.59 -0.80 3.06
C ALA A 154 -21.63 -2.34 2.99
N ALA A 155 -20.56 -3.01 3.44
CA ALA A 155 -20.49 -4.46 3.52
C ALA A 155 -21.31 -5.04 4.68
N GLY A 156 -21.77 -4.21 5.63
CA GLY A 156 -22.52 -4.66 6.79
C GLY A 156 -21.72 -5.59 7.70
N LEU A 157 -20.45 -5.31 7.92
CA LEU A 157 -19.63 -6.10 8.85
C LEU A 157 -20.18 -5.94 10.27
N GLU A 158 -20.37 -7.07 10.95
CA GLU A 158 -20.87 -7.08 12.33
C GLU A 158 -19.80 -6.66 13.34
N ASP A 159 -18.54 -6.99 13.05
CA ASP A 159 -17.39 -6.69 13.90
C ASP A 159 -16.53 -5.55 13.31
N ALA A 160 -15.73 -4.92 14.17
CA ALA A 160 -14.86 -3.84 13.78
C ALA A 160 -13.68 -4.33 12.91
N LEU A 161 -13.40 -3.63 11.84
CA LEU A 161 -12.11 -3.75 11.13
C LEU A 161 -11.07 -2.86 11.82
N TYR A 162 -10.04 -3.48 12.37
CA TYR A 162 -8.87 -2.77 12.88
C TYR A 162 -7.85 -2.60 11.77
N MET A 163 -7.25 -1.42 11.68
CA MET A 163 -6.24 -1.11 10.67
C MET A 163 -5.07 -0.39 11.31
N GLY A 164 -3.86 -0.95 11.17
CA GLY A 164 -2.62 -0.26 11.53
C GLY A 164 -2.45 1.03 10.71
N THR A 165 -1.86 2.05 11.31
CA THR A 165 -1.58 3.31 10.63
C THR A 165 -0.14 3.75 10.89
N ASP A 166 0.40 4.61 10.04
CA ASP A 166 1.57 5.37 10.38
C ASP A 166 1.25 6.42 11.48
N ARG A 167 2.28 7.12 11.96
CA ARG A 167 2.12 8.15 13.00
C ARG A 167 1.26 9.35 12.58
N PHE A 168 0.96 9.49 11.31
CA PHE A 168 0.14 10.58 10.75
C PHE A 168 -1.28 10.12 10.41
N GLY A 169 -1.60 8.86 10.68
CA GLY A 169 -2.92 8.30 10.50
C GLY A 169 -3.19 7.72 9.10
N MET A 170 -2.16 7.61 8.25
CA MET A 170 -2.27 6.92 6.96
C MET A 170 -2.42 5.42 7.19
N PRO A 171 -3.52 4.78 6.75
CA PRO A 171 -3.71 3.34 6.92
C PRO A 171 -2.65 2.52 6.20
N TRP A 172 -2.13 1.49 6.86
CA TRP A 172 -1.26 0.50 6.24
C TRP A 172 -2.11 -0.48 5.42
N ILE A 173 -2.53 -0.02 4.25
CA ILE A 173 -3.50 -0.73 3.41
C ILE A 173 -2.93 -2.00 2.78
N SER A 174 -1.61 -2.14 2.73
CA SER A 174 -0.97 -3.32 2.15
C SER A 174 -0.92 -4.54 3.08
N GLY A 175 -1.17 -4.38 4.40
CA GLY A 175 -1.04 -5.51 5.31
C GLY A 175 -1.53 -5.32 6.74
N GLY A 176 -1.96 -4.14 7.12
CA GLY A 176 -2.20 -3.75 8.53
C GLY A 176 -3.57 -4.09 9.11
N GLY A 177 -4.39 -4.91 8.46
CA GLY A 177 -5.76 -5.21 8.88
C GLY A 177 -5.93 -6.48 9.74
N CYS A 178 -6.91 -6.46 10.65
CA CYS A 178 -7.42 -7.62 11.38
C CYS A 178 -8.90 -7.43 11.79
#